data_cb64cc10a4b9a37b262875966122a8fc
#
_entry.id   cb64cc10a4b9a37b262875966122a8fc
#
_cell.length_a   1.000
_cell.length_b   1.000
_cell.length_c   1.000
_cell.angle_alpha   90.00
_cell.angle_beta   90.00
_cell.angle_gamma   90.00
#
_symmetry.space_group_name_H-M   'P 1'
#
loop_
_entity.id
_entity.type
_entity.pdbx_description
1 polymer ?
#
loop_
_entity_poly.entity_id
_entity_poly.type
_entity_poly.pdbx_seq_one_letter_code
_entity_poly.pdbx_strand_id
1 'polypeptide(L)'
;SQETEQAVQAALAWLARNQSSDGLWNAARHGAGSGNRTGGQHPSGIGAKSDHGVTGLALLAFLGAGNTHREGPYAGSVARGIATLTAAQRADGSLAGNAEFFAALYCHGMATIAVAECLAMSGDKALEPALERAIRHTVAMQHPQTGGWRYAPGDRGDTSQ
;
A
#
# COMPACT_ATOMS: atom_id res chain seq x y z
N SER A 1 -22.63 -1.35 -15.62
CA SER A 1 -23.42 -0.36 -16.38
C SER A 1 -22.52 0.77 -16.87
N GLN A 2 -22.98 1.53 -17.84
CA GLN A 2 -22.24 2.70 -18.34
C GLN A 2 -21.95 3.73 -17.24
N GLU A 3 -22.91 3.94 -16.34
CA GLU A 3 -22.74 4.84 -15.18
C GLU A 3 -21.63 4.35 -14.23
N THR A 4 -21.57 3.04 -13.97
CA THR A 4 -20.49 2.46 -13.14
C THR A 4 -19.12 2.65 -13.79
N GLU A 5 -19.03 2.44 -15.08
CA GLU A 5 -17.79 2.64 -15.83
C GLU A 5 -17.33 4.10 -15.78
N GLN A 6 -18.24 5.04 -15.99
CA GLN A 6 -17.94 6.47 -15.89
C GLN A 6 -17.47 6.86 -14.48
N ALA A 7 -18.08 6.31 -13.43
CA ALA A 7 -17.67 6.54 -12.06
C ALA A 7 -16.25 6.01 -11.78
N VAL A 8 -15.92 4.82 -12.29
CA VAL A 8 -14.56 4.25 -12.19
C VAL A 8 -13.54 5.15 -12.90
N GLN A 9 -13.82 5.56 -14.13
CA GLN A 9 -12.93 6.43 -14.89
C GLN A 9 -12.73 7.79 -14.21
N ALA A 10 -13.78 8.37 -13.63
CA ALA A 10 -13.69 9.62 -12.88
C ALA A 10 -12.82 9.45 -11.62
N ALA A 11 -12.94 8.33 -10.91
CA ALA A 11 -12.15 8.03 -9.72
C ALA A 11 -10.67 7.83 -10.06
N LEU A 12 -10.34 7.08 -11.11
CA LEU A 12 -8.97 6.89 -11.57
C LEU A 12 -8.32 8.20 -12.02
N ALA A 13 -9.07 9.03 -12.75
CA ALA A 13 -8.59 10.35 -13.14
C ALA A 13 -8.35 11.26 -11.92
N TRP A 14 -9.19 11.17 -10.90
CA TRP A 14 -8.97 11.89 -9.63
C TRP A 14 -7.72 11.40 -8.92
N LEU A 15 -7.53 10.09 -8.78
CA LEU A 15 -6.33 9.50 -8.20
C LEU A 15 -5.07 9.99 -8.94
N ALA A 16 -5.05 9.91 -10.27
CA ALA A 16 -3.89 10.34 -11.06
C ALA A 16 -3.52 11.82 -10.82
N ARG A 17 -4.51 12.70 -10.74
CA ARG A 17 -4.29 14.14 -10.46
C ARG A 17 -3.84 14.42 -9.03
N ASN A 18 -4.13 13.54 -8.09
CA ASN A 18 -3.80 13.72 -6.66
C ASN A 18 -2.56 12.94 -6.22
N GLN A 19 -1.86 12.29 -7.15
CA GLN A 19 -0.55 11.71 -6.87
C GLN A 19 0.48 12.80 -6.61
N SER A 20 1.23 12.69 -5.53
CA SER A 20 2.30 13.61 -5.20
C SER A 20 3.51 13.44 -6.14
N SER A 21 4.38 14.43 -6.20
CA SER A 21 5.56 14.43 -7.08
C SER A 21 6.55 13.30 -6.76
N ASP A 22 6.56 12.82 -5.52
CA ASP A 22 7.34 11.67 -5.08
C ASP A 22 6.74 10.31 -5.46
N GLY A 23 5.59 10.30 -6.12
CA GLY A 23 4.88 9.10 -6.55
C GLY A 23 3.91 8.50 -5.53
N LEU A 24 3.83 9.05 -4.33
CA LEU A 24 2.92 8.59 -3.28
C LEU A 24 1.56 9.29 -3.34
N TRP A 25 0.56 8.69 -2.71
CA TRP A 25 -0.68 9.35 -2.29
C TRP A 25 -0.57 9.68 -0.81
N ASN A 26 -0.47 10.97 -0.51
CA ASN A 26 -0.24 11.45 0.85
C ASN A 26 -1.54 11.46 1.64
N ALA A 27 -1.64 10.59 2.65
CA ALA A 27 -2.83 10.42 3.46
C ALA A 27 -3.24 11.70 4.23
N ALA A 28 -2.27 12.45 4.75
CA ALA A 28 -2.51 13.67 5.51
C ALA A 28 -3.11 14.79 4.64
N ARG A 29 -2.74 14.87 3.36
CA ARG A 29 -3.31 15.87 2.43
C ARG A 29 -4.80 15.65 2.17
N HIS A 30 -5.30 14.45 2.44
CA HIS A 30 -6.69 14.05 2.27
C HIS A 30 -7.41 13.82 3.61
N GLY A 31 -6.94 14.43 4.69
CA GLY A 31 -7.60 14.49 5.97
C GLY A 31 -7.26 13.37 6.95
N ALA A 32 -6.35 12.45 6.61
CA ALA A 32 -5.91 11.44 7.56
C ALA A 32 -5.22 12.09 8.77
N GLY A 33 -5.56 11.61 9.96
CA GLY A 33 -5.03 12.14 11.22
C GLY A 33 -5.67 13.43 11.71
N SER A 34 -6.62 14.03 10.96
CA SER A 34 -7.31 15.27 11.34
C SER A 34 -8.60 15.03 12.13
N GLY A 35 -9.05 13.81 12.31
CA GLY A 35 -10.31 13.46 12.95
C GLY A 35 -10.34 13.82 14.43
N ASN A 36 -11.37 14.59 14.85
CA ASN A 36 -11.68 14.81 16.25
C ASN A 36 -12.25 13.51 16.83
N ARG A 37 -11.58 12.91 17.82
CA ARG A 37 -11.85 11.53 18.26
C ARG A 37 -12.82 11.54 19.43
N THR A 38 -14.00 11.02 19.21
CA THR A 38 -14.87 10.58 20.30
C THR A 38 -14.47 9.16 20.70
N GLY A 39 -13.82 9.01 21.85
CA GLY A 39 -13.66 7.73 22.55
C GLY A 39 -12.55 6.78 22.06
N GLY A 40 -11.58 7.23 21.27
CA GLY A 40 -10.54 6.34 20.75
C GLY A 40 -9.30 6.22 21.62
N GLN A 41 -8.81 5.01 21.82
CA GLN A 41 -7.57 4.67 22.55
C GLN A 41 -6.28 4.86 21.72
N HIS A 42 -6.35 5.41 20.51
CA HIS A 42 -5.20 5.54 19.63
C HIS A 42 -4.69 6.99 19.56
N PRO A 43 -3.38 7.23 19.50
CA PRO A 43 -2.83 8.56 19.35
C PRO A 43 -3.37 9.27 18.11
N SER A 44 -3.63 10.57 18.22
CA SER A 44 -3.97 11.39 17.04
C SER A 44 -2.84 11.30 16.01
N GLY A 45 -3.19 11.21 14.72
CA GLY A 45 -2.22 11.28 13.63
C GLY A 45 -1.68 9.94 13.10
N ILE A 46 -2.09 8.77 13.63
CA ILE A 46 -1.62 7.47 13.11
C ILE A 46 -1.83 7.34 11.61
N GLY A 47 -3.01 7.69 11.10
CA GLY A 47 -3.30 7.63 9.66
C GLY A 47 -2.49 8.59 8.81
N ALA A 48 -1.94 9.66 9.40
CA ALA A 48 -1.17 10.66 8.67
C ALA A 48 0.17 10.15 8.10
N LYS A 49 0.71 9.05 8.64
CA LYS A 49 1.95 8.41 8.17
C LYS A 49 1.71 7.17 7.29
N SER A 50 0.47 6.94 6.85
CA SER A 50 0.08 5.73 6.12
C SER A 50 0.22 5.84 4.59
N ASP A 51 1.09 6.72 4.10
CA ASP A 51 1.22 7.03 2.67
C ASP A 51 1.53 5.79 1.82
N HIS A 52 2.38 4.88 2.30
CA HIS A 52 2.71 3.65 1.59
C HIS A 52 1.50 2.71 1.47
N GLY A 53 0.71 2.55 2.53
CA GLY A 53 -0.51 1.76 2.47
C GLY A 53 -1.56 2.35 1.54
N VAL A 54 -1.81 3.67 1.64
CA VAL A 54 -2.74 4.40 0.76
C VAL A 54 -2.27 4.33 -0.69
N THR A 55 -0.96 4.45 -0.93
CA THR A 55 -0.36 4.29 -2.26
C THR A 55 -0.59 2.86 -2.80
N GLY A 56 -0.41 1.83 -1.97
CA GLY A 56 -0.74 0.46 -2.34
C GLY A 56 -2.19 0.30 -2.80
N LEU A 57 -3.14 0.86 -2.05
CA LEU A 57 -4.57 0.83 -2.42
C LEU A 57 -4.85 1.60 -3.72
N ALA A 58 -4.25 2.78 -3.91
CA ALA A 58 -4.40 3.55 -5.14
C ALA A 58 -3.84 2.79 -6.36
N LEU A 59 -2.68 2.15 -6.20
CA LEU A 59 -2.08 1.31 -7.24
C LEU A 59 -2.98 0.11 -7.58
N LEU A 60 -3.56 -0.56 -6.59
CA LEU A 60 -4.50 -1.66 -6.82
C LEU A 60 -5.74 -1.20 -7.60
N ALA A 61 -6.22 0.04 -7.40
CA ALA A 61 -7.32 0.58 -8.20
C ALA A 61 -6.93 0.74 -9.69
N PHE A 62 -5.72 1.20 -9.98
CA PHE A 62 -5.22 1.29 -11.36
C PHE A 62 -4.99 -0.10 -11.97
N LEU A 63 -4.37 -1.01 -11.24
CA LEU A 63 -4.10 -2.37 -11.68
C LEU A 63 -5.41 -3.11 -11.97
N GLY A 64 -6.38 -3.05 -11.06
CA GLY A 64 -7.70 -3.64 -11.25
C GLY A 64 -8.47 -3.08 -12.45
N ALA A 65 -8.14 -1.88 -12.90
CA ALA A 65 -8.65 -1.29 -14.14
C ALA A 65 -7.76 -1.57 -15.37
N GLY A 66 -6.80 -2.50 -15.28
CA GLY A 66 -5.95 -2.93 -16.37
C GLY A 66 -4.72 -2.05 -16.66
N ASN A 67 -4.38 -1.11 -15.77
CA ASN A 67 -3.20 -0.29 -15.94
C ASN A 67 -2.02 -0.87 -15.18
N THR A 68 -0.92 -1.17 -15.86
CA THR A 68 0.36 -1.55 -15.24
C THR A 68 1.34 -0.38 -15.29
N HIS A 69 2.53 -0.55 -14.74
CA HIS A 69 3.61 0.44 -14.87
C HIS A 69 4.19 0.52 -16.30
N ARG A 70 3.76 -0.37 -17.21
CA ARG A 70 4.20 -0.44 -18.61
C ARG A 70 3.09 -0.12 -19.61
N GLU A 71 1.84 -0.39 -19.24
CA GLU A 71 0.70 -0.36 -20.15
C GLU A 71 -0.48 0.38 -19.54
N GLY A 72 -1.29 0.96 -20.40
CA GLY A 72 -2.52 1.68 -20.06
C GLY A 72 -2.33 3.20 -19.90
N PRO A 73 -3.43 3.95 -19.93
CA PRO A 73 -3.43 5.42 -19.87
C PRO A 73 -2.82 5.99 -18.57
N TYR A 74 -2.77 5.21 -17.50
CA TYR A 74 -2.20 5.61 -16.21
C TYR A 74 -0.85 4.94 -15.89
N ALA A 75 -0.18 4.36 -16.89
CA ALA A 75 1.10 3.67 -16.70
C ALA A 75 2.14 4.52 -15.98
N GLY A 76 2.24 5.80 -16.29
CA GLY A 76 3.17 6.72 -15.62
C GLY A 76 2.88 6.90 -14.12
N SER A 77 1.60 6.93 -13.71
CA SER A 77 1.22 6.99 -12.30
C SER A 77 1.55 5.70 -11.56
N VAL A 78 1.26 4.55 -12.18
CA VAL A 78 1.61 3.24 -11.62
C VAL A 78 3.12 3.10 -11.50
N ALA A 79 3.89 3.46 -12.53
CA ALA A 79 5.34 3.38 -12.53
C ALA A 79 5.97 4.19 -11.39
N ARG A 80 5.55 5.44 -11.20
CA ARG A 80 6.07 6.27 -10.10
C ARG A 80 5.75 5.68 -8.73
N GLY A 81 4.51 5.23 -8.51
CA GLY A 81 4.11 4.64 -7.23
C GLY A 81 4.89 3.36 -6.91
N ILE A 82 4.98 2.43 -7.86
CA ILE A 82 5.75 1.18 -7.70
C ILE A 82 7.23 1.47 -7.44
N ALA A 83 7.83 2.38 -8.20
CA ALA A 83 9.24 2.75 -8.03
C ALA A 83 9.51 3.33 -6.64
N THR A 84 8.64 4.21 -6.15
CA THR A 84 8.80 4.80 -4.81
C THR A 84 8.63 3.77 -3.71
N LEU A 85 7.61 2.90 -3.78
CA LEU A 85 7.41 1.84 -2.79
C LEU A 85 8.63 0.91 -2.71
N THR A 86 9.15 0.47 -3.86
CA THR A 86 10.27 -0.47 -3.91
C THR A 86 11.60 0.19 -3.53
N ALA A 87 11.84 1.44 -3.90
CA ALA A 87 13.04 2.19 -3.53
C ALA A 87 13.11 2.50 -2.03
N ALA A 88 11.95 2.72 -1.39
CA ALA A 88 11.86 2.97 0.04
C ALA A 88 11.80 1.70 0.91
N GLN A 89 11.94 0.51 0.30
CA GLN A 89 11.92 -0.74 1.04
C GLN A 89 13.02 -0.79 2.10
N ARG A 90 12.65 -1.10 3.32
CA ARG A 90 13.58 -1.19 4.46
C ARG A 90 14.50 -2.42 4.33
N ALA A 91 15.60 -2.42 5.07
CA ALA A 91 16.56 -3.53 5.07
C ALA A 91 15.94 -4.86 5.53
N ASP A 92 14.93 -4.82 6.40
CA ASP A 92 14.17 -5.99 6.84
C ASP A 92 13.13 -6.49 5.84
N GLY A 93 12.99 -5.81 4.70
CA GLY A 93 12.03 -6.14 3.65
C GLY A 93 10.68 -5.42 3.78
N SER A 94 10.46 -4.64 4.84
CA SER A 94 9.19 -3.93 5.04
C SER A 94 8.96 -2.84 3.98
N LEU A 95 7.74 -2.76 3.47
CA LEU A 95 7.24 -1.72 2.57
C LEU A 95 6.34 -0.69 3.31
N ALA A 96 6.37 -0.69 4.65
CA ALA A 96 5.49 0.16 5.45
C ALA A 96 5.78 1.67 5.35
N GLY A 97 6.92 2.06 4.77
CA GLY A 97 7.34 3.47 4.73
C GLY A 97 7.50 4.05 6.13
N ASN A 98 6.89 5.20 6.38
CA ASN A 98 6.93 5.89 7.67
C ASN A 98 5.82 5.45 8.64
N ALA A 99 5.00 4.47 8.26
CA ALA A 99 3.97 3.95 9.15
C ALA A 99 4.59 3.27 10.38
N GLU A 100 3.95 3.47 11.53
CA GLU A 100 4.42 3.02 12.84
C GLU A 100 3.33 2.20 13.54
N PHE A 101 3.73 1.43 14.54
CA PHE A 101 2.84 0.66 15.40
C PHE A 101 1.76 -0.11 14.62
N PHE A 102 0.49 0.14 14.95
CA PHE A 102 -0.66 -0.56 14.38
C PHE A 102 -0.77 -0.42 12.86
N ALA A 103 -0.33 0.71 12.30
CA ALA A 103 -0.44 0.96 10.87
C ALA A 103 0.66 0.28 10.04
N ALA A 104 1.78 -0.08 10.67
CA ALA A 104 2.97 -0.54 9.93
C ALA A 104 2.70 -1.81 9.12
N LEU A 105 2.14 -2.84 9.74
CA LEU A 105 1.91 -4.11 9.04
C LEU A 105 0.76 -4.01 8.03
N TYR A 106 -0.27 -3.21 8.29
CA TYR A 106 -1.32 -2.91 7.30
C TYR A 106 -0.75 -2.22 6.07
N CYS A 107 0.06 -1.17 6.27
CA CYS A 107 0.70 -0.45 5.16
C CYS A 107 1.65 -1.35 4.37
N HIS A 108 2.41 -2.20 5.07
CA HIS A 108 3.26 -3.21 4.45
C HIS A 108 2.44 -4.17 3.58
N GLY A 109 1.35 -4.73 4.11
CA GLY A 109 0.49 -5.67 3.39
C GLY A 109 -0.11 -5.06 2.12
N MET A 110 -0.70 -3.86 2.22
CA MET A 110 -1.30 -3.16 1.09
C MET A 110 -0.26 -2.86 -0.01
N ALA A 111 0.94 -2.38 0.37
CA ALA A 111 2.03 -2.12 -0.57
C ALA A 111 2.55 -3.43 -1.20
N THR A 112 2.69 -4.50 -0.42
CA THR A 112 3.15 -5.81 -0.91
C THR A 112 2.20 -6.39 -1.93
N ILE A 113 0.89 -6.35 -1.68
CA ILE A 113 -0.13 -6.83 -2.63
C ILE A 113 -0.06 -6.02 -3.92
N ALA A 114 0.10 -4.69 -3.86
CA ALA A 114 0.21 -3.87 -5.06
C ALA A 114 1.45 -4.21 -5.91
N VAL A 115 2.59 -4.46 -5.29
CA VAL A 115 3.81 -4.89 -6.00
C VAL A 115 3.62 -6.29 -6.60
N ALA A 116 3.00 -7.21 -5.86
CA ALA A 116 2.72 -8.57 -6.33
C ALA A 116 1.78 -8.56 -7.55
N GLU A 117 0.69 -7.80 -7.49
CA GLU A 117 -0.27 -7.67 -8.58
C GLU A 117 0.37 -7.02 -9.82
N CYS A 118 1.20 -5.98 -9.60
CA CYS A 118 1.93 -5.33 -10.68
C CYS A 118 2.90 -6.30 -11.37
N LEU A 119 3.62 -7.13 -10.61
CA LEU A 119 4.48 -8.19 -11.15
C LEU A 119 3.66 -9.23 -11.93
N ALA A 120 2.57 -9.71 -11.35
CA ALA A 120 1.72 -10.73 -11.97
C ALA A 120 1.14 -10.27 -13.31
N MET A 121 0.67 -9.03 -13.39
CA MET A 121 0.07 -8.48 -14.60
C MET A 121 1.11 -8.10 -15.67
N SER A 122 2.28 -7.60 -15.28
CA SER A 122 3.28 -7.08 -16.21
C SER A 122 4.36 -8.10 -16.61
N GLY A 123 4.55 -9.14 -15.80
CA GLY A 123 5.67 -10.07 -15.93
C GLY A 123 7.05 -9.43 -15.69
N ASP A 124 7.11 -8.26 -15.05
CA ASP A 124 8.36 -7.54 -14.81
C ASP A 124 9.20 -8.15 -13.69
N LYS A 125 10.08 -9.05 -14.06
CA LYS A 125 11.00 -9.74 -13.13
C LYS A 125 11.89 -8.80 -12.30
N ALA A 126 12.06 -7.54 -12.69
CA ALA A 126 12.78 -6.57 -11.88
C ALA A 126 12.11 -6.29 -10.51
N LEU A 127 10.81 -6.60 -10.37
CA LEU A 127 10.07 -6.48 -9.12
C LEU A 127 10.25 -7.69 -8.19
N GLU A 128 10.69 -8.85 -8.71
CA GLU A 128 10.82 -10.09 -7.91
C GLU A 128 11.68 -9.91 -6.65
N PRO A 129 12.90 -9.29 -6.70
CA PRO A 129 13.74 -9.19 -5.51
C PRO A 129 13.09 -8.36 -4.38
N ALA A 130 12.36 -7.30 -4.73
CA ALA A 130 11.65 -6.49 -3.74
C ALA A 130 10.47 -7.26 -3.14
N LEU A 131 9.70 -7.95 -3.98
CA LEU A 131 8.57 -8.77 -3.54
C LEU A 131 9.01 -9.92 -2.65
N GLU A 132 10.08 -10.63 -3.00
CA GLU A 132 10.62 -11.71 -2.17
C GLU A 132 11.03 -11.23 -0.77
N ARG A 133 11.69 -10.07 -0.67
CA ARG A 133 12.03 -9.48 0.63
C ARG A 133 10.78 -9.12 1.43
N ALA A 134 9.76 -8.56 0.76
CA ALA A 134 8.50 -8.21 1.40
C ALA A 134 7.76 -9.46 1.92
N ILE A 135 7.70 -10.53 1.14
CA ILE A 135 7.09 -11.80 1.56
C ILE A 135 7.86 -12.39 2.76
N ARG A 136 9.20 -12.39 2.72
CA ARG A 136 10.01 -12.85 3.86
C ARG A 136 9.73 -12.04 5.13
N HIS A 137 9.57 -10.72 5.00
CA HIS A 137 9.16 -9.88 6.13
C HIS A 137 7.77 -10.27 6.66
N THR A 138 6.79 -10.45 5.77
CA THR A 138 5.44 -10.92 6.16
C THR A 138 5.50 -12.24 6.95
N VAL A 139 6.25 -13.22 6.45
CA VAL A 139 6.42 -14.52 7.12
C VAL A 139 7.14 -14.38 8.48
N ALA A 140 8.16 -13.51 8.55
CA ALA A 140 8.88 -13.26 9.80
C ALA A 140 8.02 -12.59 10.88
N MET A 141 6.98 -11.86 10.47
CA MET A 141 6.02 -11.24 11.40
C MET A 141 4.94 -12.20 11.89
N GLN A 142 4.82 -13.40 11.28
CA GLN A 142 3.81 -14.39 11.65
C GLN A 142 4.10 -15.00 13.01
N HIS A 143 3.08 -15.12 13.86
CA HIS A 143 3.23 -15.79 15.16
C HIS A 143 3.39 -17.31 14.98
N PRO A 144 4.48 -17.91 15.49
CA PRO A 144 4.84 -19.29 15.13
C PRO A 144 3.88 -20.37 15.62
N GLN A 145 3.13 -20.12 16.71
CA GLN A 145 2.19 -21.10 17.24
C GLN A 145 0.75 -20.86 16.77
N THR A 146 0.33 -19.61 16.61
CA THR A 146 -1.06 -19.31 16.22
C THR A 146 -1.24 -19.15 14.72
N GLY A 147 -0.16 -18.90 13.97
CA GLY A 147 -0.21 -18.65 12.54
C GLY A 147 -0.79 -17.29 12.15
N GLY A 148 -1.21 -16.47 13.12
CA GLY A 148 -1.76 -15.15 12.89
C GLY A 148 -0.71 -14.04 12.85
N TRP A 149 -1.13 -12.83 12.52
CA TRP A 149 -0.32 -11.63 12.54
C TRP A 149 -0.89 -10.62 13.54
N ARG A 150 -0.04 -9.72 14.01
CA ARG A 150 -0.42 -8.56 14.81
C ARG A 150 0.58 -7.42 14.59
N TYR A 151 0.87 -6.63 15.60
CA TYR A 151 1.61 -5.37 15.42
C TYR A 151 3.15 -5.53 15.47
N ALA A 152 3.65 -6.53 16.20
CA ALA A 152 5.07 -6.80 16.35
C ALA A 152 5.38 -8.30 16.24
N PRO A 153 6.64 -8.66 15.91
CA PRO A 153 7.07 -10.07 15.93
C PRO A 153 6.84 -10.69 17.32
N GLY A 154 6.23 -11.85 17.35
CA GLY A 154 5.95 -12.57 18.61
C GLY A 154 4.67 -12.14 19.33
N ASP A 155 3.96 -11.11 18.87
CA ASP A 155 2.62 -10.82 19.35
C ASP A 155 1.69 -11.98 18.99
N ARG A 156 0.78 -12.32 19.93
CA ARG A 156 -0.28 -13.27 19.60
C ARG A 156 -1.12 -12.73 18.45
N GLY A 157 -1.05 -13.41 17.32
CA GLY A 157 -1.78 -13.04 16.12
C GLY A 157 -3.29 -13.09 16.31
N ASP A 158 -3.97 -12.30 15.53
CA ASP A 158 -5.41 -12.37 15.31
C ASP A 158 -5.70 -12.36 13.80
N THR A 159 -6.95 -12.33 13.41
CA THR A 159 -7.37 -12.37 12.00
C THR A 159 -7.61 -10.98 11.41
N SER A 160 -7.23 -9.91 12.10
CA SER A 160 -7.49 -8.52 11.68
C SER A 160 -6.40 -7.93 10.78
N GLN A 161 -5.33 -8.69 10.53
CA GLN A 161 -4.14 -8.24 9.79
C GLN A 161 -4.06 -8.89 8.41
#